data_9c3defd66a552b7b5a57d639ddbc352b
#
_entry.id   9c3defd66a552b7b5a57d639ddbc352b
#
_cell.length_a   1.000
_cell.length_b   1.000
_cell.length_c   1.000
_cell.angle_alpha   90.00
_cell.angle_beta   90.00
_cell.angle_gamma   90.00
#
_symmetry.space_group_name_H-M   'P 1'
#
loop_
_entity.id
_entity.type
_entity.pdbx_description
1 polymer ?
#
loop_
_entity_poly.entity_id
_entity_poly.type
_entity_poly.pdbx_seq_one_letter_code
_entity_poly.pdbx_strand_id
1 'polypeptide(L)'
;MTASLTQTTLSNGLRILLKEIHTAPIISSWLWYRVGSRDEVPGLTGISHWVEHMQFKGTDQFPANILDKSISREGGSWNAFTFLDWTAYFETMPAAKIDLALRLESDRMVNSRFDPEEVASERTVIMSEREGNENEPLFLLGEAVQQAAFRVHSYHHEVIGDMADLRTMTRDDLYNHYRRFYTPKNAVLAMSGDFDTNSMLARIRELFEPIPAGEEPARLARHEPAQNGEVRLSVEGPGATCYVQACYRFPAASHPDFFPLTVLDSLLAGPSNLNMFSGGISNKTSRLYRALVDKELAVSVHGGAQATIDPFLYSITMTIHPKRKHEETLTALDKEIQLVREEKVSKDEITRAIKQARALFAYGSENITNQGFWLGYSEMFDRYEWFQTYLDRLSKVTTKDIQRVANEYLKPQSRVVGTYVPMDGRNS
;
A
#
# COMPACT_ATOMS: atom_id res chain seq x y z
N MET A 1 -19.78 15.83 -19.33
CA MET A 1 -18.77 15.32 -20.29
C MET A 1 -17.96 14.26 -19.56
N THR A 2 -17.83 13.05 -20.10
CA THR A 2 -16.94 12.02 -19.54
C THR A 2 -15.52 12.54 -19.67
N ALA A 3 -14.80 12.63 -18.54
CA ALA A 3 -13.40 13.02 -18.51
C ALA A 3 -12.60 12.13 -19.48
N SER A 4 -11.89 12.75 -20.43
CA SER A 4 -11.09 12.00 -21.41
C SER A 4 -9.81 11.53 -20.74
N LEU A 5 -9.48 10.25 -20.86
CA LEU A 5 -8.22 9.69 -20.43
C LEU A 5 -7.27 9.58 -21.66
N THR A 6 -6.13 10.18 -21.56
CA THR A 6 -5.03 10.00 -22.53
C THR A 6 -3.94 9.15 -21.93
N GLN A 7 -3.54 8.12 -22.65
CA GLN A 7 -2.47 7.21 -22.28
C GLN A 7 -1.41 7.19 -23.38
N THR A 8 -0.15 7.38 -23.02
CA THR A 8 0.97 7.34 -23.98
C THR A 8 2.26 6.90 -23.29
N THR A 9 3.28 6.64 -24.06
CA THR A 9 4.64 6.35 -23.56
C THR A 9 5.62 7.20 -24.34
N LEU A 10 6.52 7.90 -23.64
CA LEU A 10 7.57 8.68 -24.26
C LEU A 10 8.63 7.79 -24.90
N SER A 11 9.47 8.38 -25.78
CA SER A 11 10.56 7.66 -26.45
C SER A 11 11.57 7.03 -25.48
N ASN A 12 11.74 7.61 -24.28
CA ASN A 12 12.58 7.09 -23.21
C ASN A 12 11.91 6.05 -22.29
N GLY A 13 10.65 5.68 -22.59
CA GLY A 13 9.92 4.64 -21.87
C GLY A 13 9.04 5.13 -20.72
N LEU A 14 9.03 6.42 -20.38
CA LEU A 14 8.13 6.95 -19.33
C LEU A 14 6.67 6.78 -19.78
N ARG A 15 5.90 6.05 -18.97
CA ARG A 15 4.46 5.85 -19.13
C ARG A 15 3.70 7.06 -18.59
N ILE A 16 2.75 7.59 -19.36
CA ILE A 16 1.98 8.79 -19.02
C ILE A 16 0.48 8.50 -19.07
N LEU A 17 -0.23 8.89 -18.00
CA LEU A 17 -1.70 8.87 -17.92
C LEU A 17 -2.20 10.26 -17.54
N LEU A 18 -3.00 10.88 -18.41
CA LEU A 18 -3.56 12.21 -18.22
C LEU A 18 -5.09 12.14 -18.19
N LYS A 19 -5.70 12.64 -17.12
CA LYS A 19 -7.15 12.72 -16.97
C LYS A 19 -7.56 14.18 -16.77
N GLU A 20 -8.08 14.78 -17.83
CA GLU A 20 -8.53 16.17 -17.85
C GLU A 20 -9.86 16.32 -17.11
N ILE A 21 -9.92 17.22 -16.09
CA ILE A 21 -11.08 17.41 -15.21
C ILE A 21 -11.15 18.89 -14.82
N HIS A 22 -12.20 19.59 -15.26
CA HIS A 22 -12.38 21.04 -15.06
C HIS A 22 -13.34 21.40 -13.91
N THR A 23 -13.43 20.59 -12.86
CA THR A 23 -14.35 20.86 -11.73
C THR A 23 -13.78 21.82 -10.70
N ALA A 24 -12.45 21.94 -10.62
CA ALA A 24 -11.74 22.87 -9.74
C ALA A 24 -10.39 23.24 -10.39
N PRO A 25 -9.87 24.46 -10.16
CA PRO A 25 -8.62 24.93 -10.78
C PRO A 25 -7.38 24.35 -10.07
N ILE A 26 -7.32 23.03 -9.93
CA ILE A 26 -6.21 22.29 -9.30
C ILE A 26 -5.82 21.10 -10.17
N ILE A 27 -4.55 20.69 -10.04
CA ILE A 27 -3.98 19.52 -10.71
C ILE A 27 -3.26 18.70 -9.63
N SER A 28 -3.46 17.39 -9.65
CA SER A 28 -2.67 16.44 -8.89
C SER A 28 -1.76 15.67 -9.85
N SER A 29 -0.46 15.74 -9.60
CA SER A 29 0.61 15.04 -10.33
C SER A 29 1.16 13.94 -9.44
N TRP A 30 1.32 12.74 -9.97
CA TRP A 30 1.84 11.57 -9.29
C TRP A 30 2.94 10.94 -10.14
N LEU A 31 4.15 10.89 -9.61
CA LEU A 31 5.25 10.15 -10.22
C LEU A 31 5.51 8.87 -9.43
N TRP A 32 5.25 7.73 -10.06
CA TRP A 32 5.38 6.41 -9.50
C TRP A 32 6.62 5.71 -10.03
N TYR A 33 7.38 5.10 -9.16
CA TYR A 33 8.48 4.21 -9.52
C TYR A 33 8.11 2.78 -9.12
N ARG A 34 8.35 1.82 -10.03
CA ARG A 34 8.14 0.40 -9.75
C ARG A 34 9.32 -0.13 -8.96
N VAL A 35 9.43 0.29 -7.71
CA VAL A 35 10.44 -0.14 -6.74
C VAL A 35 9.91 0.08 -5.34
N GLY A 36 10.03 -0.94 -4.49
CA GLY A 36 9.66 -0.92 -3.09
C GLY A 36 10.44 -1.98 -2.33
N SER A 37 10.00 -2.32 -1.11
CA SER A 37 10.72 -3.31 -0.27
C SER A 37 10.81 -4.70 -0.94
N ARG A 38 9.93 -5.02 -1.87
CA ARG A 38 9.99 -6.24 -2.69
C ARG A 38 11.28 -6.38 -3.50
N ASP A 39 11.86 -5.28 -3.92
CA ASP A 39 13.04 -5.24 -4.79
C ASP A 39 14.36 -5.22 -3.98
N GLU A 40 14.26 -5.29 -2.66
CA GLU A 40 15.40 -5.26 -1.74
C GLU A 40 16.00 -6.64 -1.50
N VAL A 41 17.23 -6.66 -1.03
CA VAL A 41 17.96 -7.87 -0.68
C VAL A 41 18.40 -7.82 0.78
N PRO A 42 18.60 -8.98 1.45
CA PRO A 42 19.16 -9.01 2.79
C PRO A 42 20.47 -8.22 2.88
N GLY A 43 20.62 -7.43 3.91
CA GLY A 43 21.73 -6.48 4.09
C GLY A 43 21.42 -5.05 3.60
N LEU A 44 20.33 -4.87 2.84
CA LEU A 44 19.89 -3.59 2.28
C LEU A 44 18.39 -3.37 2.47
N THR A 45 17.75 -3.96 3.49
CA THR A 45 16.34 -3.76 3.78
C THR A 45 16.08 -2.33 4.25
N GLY A 46 15.01 -1.70 3.75
CA GLY A 46 14.69 -0.29 4.00
C GLY A 46 15.36 0.70 3.03
N ILE A 47 16.16 0.22 2.07
CA ILE A 47 16.86 1.10 1.14
C ILE A 47 15.90 1.92 0.27
N SER A 48 14.78 1.36 -0.14
CA SER A 48 13.78 2.06 -0.96
C SER A 48 13.14 3.23 -0.19
N HIS A 49 12.80 3.01 1.08
CA HIS A 49 12.28 4.05 1.96
C HIS A 49 13.34 5.13 2.25
N TRP A 50 14.59 4.74 2.49
CA TRP A 50 15.65 5.71 2.71
C TRP A 50 15.95 6.53 1.45
N VAL A 51 15.92 5.94 0.27
CA VAL A 51 16.02 6.68 -0.99
C VAL A 51 14.86 7.65 -1.18
N GLU A 52 13.65 7.29 -0.74
CA GLU A 52 12.52 8.22 -0.72
C GLU A 52 12.85 9.48 0.09
N HIS A 53 13.34 9.33 1.34
CA HIS A 53 13.77 10.44 2.19
C HIS A 53 14.86 11.30 1.51
N MET A 54 15.83 10.66 0.86
CA MET A 54 16.89 11.38 0.15
C MET A 54 16.41 12.22 -1.02
N GLN A 55 15.26 11.90 -1.62
CA GLN A 55 14.66 12.72 -2.68
C GLN A 55 14.17 14.09 -2.16
N PHE A 56 14.03 14.27 -0.85
CA PHE A 56 13.72 15.55 -0.22
C PHE A 56 14.97 16.36 0.17
N LYS A 57 16.17 15.78 0.00
CA LYS A 57 17.45 16.45 0.35
C LYS A 57 18.03 17.30 -0.78
N GLY A 58 17.28 17.43 -1.88
CA GLY A 58 17.49 18.42 -2.92
C GLY A 58 18.44 18.03 -4.03
N THR A 59 18.46 18.93 -5.01
CA THR A 59 19.31 18.94 -6.18
C THR A 59 20.06 20.29 -6.25
N ASP A 60 20.87 20.50 -7.29
CA ASP A 60 21.48 21.80 -7.52
C ASP A 60 20.45 22.87 -7.93
N GLN A 61 19.39 22.46 -8.64
CA GLN A 61 18.31 23.36 -9.06
C GLN A 61 17.30 23.62 -7.92
N PHE A 62 17.05 22.64 -7.09
CA PHE A 62 16.09 22.70 -5.97
C PHE A 62 16.78 22.27 -4.67
N PRO A 63 17.53 23.17 -4.00
CA PRO A 63 18.14 22.86 -2.69
C PRO A 63 17.09 22.50 -1.63
N ALA A 64 17.43 21.60 -0.72
CA ALA A 64 16.53 21.05 0.30
C ALA A 64 15.78 22.11 1.13
N ASN A 65 16.47 23.17 1.52
CA ASN A 65 15.94 24.23 2.39
C ASN A 65 14.85 25.11 1.72
N ILE A 66 14.67 25.02 0.40
CA ILE A 66 13.67 25.79 -0.34
C ILE A 66 12.57 24.92 -0.96
N LEU A 67 12.76 23.61 -1.06
CA LEU A 67 11.81 22.68 -1.70
C LEU A 67 10.40 22.78 -1.11
N ASP A 68 10.25 22.47 0.18
CA ASP A 68 8.97 22.52 0.88
C ASP A 68 8.34 23.93 0.85
N LYS A 69 9.19 24.95 1.07
CA LYS A 69 8.74 26.35 1.02
C LYS A 69 8.27 26.76 -0.39
N SER A 70 8.87 26.20 -1.45
CA SER A 70 8.49 26.51 -2.84
C SER A 70 7.09 25.98 -3.16
N ILE A 71 6.79 24.74 -2.78
CA ILE A 71 5.47 24.14 -3.00
C ILE A 71 4.41 24.83 -2.13
N SER A 72 4.66 24.95 -0.83
CA SER A 72 3.71 25.55 0.12
C SER A 72 3.39 27.01 -0.21
N ARG A 73 4.40 27.80 -0.61
CA ARG A 73 4.23 29.20 -1.01
C ARG A 73 3.32 29.38 -2.23
N GLU A 74 3.35 28.45 -3.17
CA GLU A 74 2.49 28.46 -4.36
C GLU A 74 1.11 27.81 -4.10
N GLY A 75 0.80 27.46 -2.83
CA GLY A 75 -0.49 26.91 -2.41
C GLY A 75 -0.65 25.42 -2.71
N GLY A 76 0.46 24.73 -2.93
CA GLY A 76 0.49 23.28 -3.13
C GLY A 76 0.63 22.47 -1.85
N SER A 77 0.30 21.20 -1.96
CA SER A 77 0.65 20.14 -1.01
C SER A 77 1.39 19.03 -1.72
N TRP A 78 2.35 18.42 -1.04
CA TRP A 78 3.16 17.34 -1.58
C TRP A 78 3.49 16.31 -0.50
N ASN A 79 3.75 15.08 -0.92
CA ASN A 79 4.27 14.03 -0.06
C ASN A 79 4.86 12.90 -0.92
N ALA A 80 5.43 11.89 -0.25
CA ALA A 80 5.86 10.66 -0.87
C ALA A 80 5.49 9.47 0.01
N PHE A 81 5.50 8.28 -0.58
CA PHE A 81 5.26 7.02 0.12
C PHE A 81 6.04 5.90 -0.56
N THR A 82 6.71 5.10 0.25
CA THR A 82 7.26 3.81 -0.17
C THR A 82 6.40 2.68 0.37
N PHE A 83 6.14 1.69 -0.47
CA PHE A 83 5.37 0.52 -0.12
C PHE A 83 6.08 -0.77 -0.57
N LEU A 84 5.38 -1.90 -0.55
CA LEU A 84 5.96 -3.19 -0.94
C LEU A 84 6.50 -3.19 -2.38
N ASP A 85 5.72 -2.68 -3.33
CA ASP A 85 5.96 -2.82 -4.78
C ASP A 85 6.31 -1.51 -5.48
N TRP A 86 6.20 -0.39 -4.81
CA TRP A 86 6.30 0.92 -5.43
C TRP A 86 6.76 2.01 -4.44
N THR A 87 7.31 3.08 -5.01
CA THR A 87 7.53 4.37 -4.35
C THR A 87 6.87 5.44 -5.20
N ALA A 88 6.13 6.35 -4.59
CA ALA A 88 5.40 7.39 -5.29
C ALA A 88 5.64 8.77 -4.65
N TYR A 89 5.73 9.77 -5.49
CA TYR A 89 5.80 11.19 -5.12
C TYR A 89 4.60 11.89 -5.72
N PHE A 90 3.98 12.80 -4.98
CA PHE A 90 2.85 13.54 -5.53
C PHE A 90 2.82 14.99 -5.07
N GLU A 91 2.33 15.82 -5.95
CA GLU A 91 1.99 17.22 -5.70
C GLU A 91 0.54 17.46 -6.12
N THR A 92 -0.20 18.18 -5.27
CA THR A 92 -1.49 18.78 -5.67
C THR A 92 -1.34 20.29 -5.61
N MET A 93 -1.44 20.93 -6.78
CA MET A 93 -1.11 22.32 -7.00
C MET A 93 -2.29 23.09 -7.61
N PRO A 94 -2.40 24.43 -7.39
CA PRO A 94 -3.18 25.27 -8.30
C PRO A 94 -2.76 25.04 -9.75
N ALA A 95 -3.73 24.94 -10.67
CA ALA A 95 -3.46 24.59 -12.09
C ALA A 95 -2.41 25.50 -12.74
N ALA A 96 -2.44 26.80 -12.44
CA ALA A 96 -1.46 27.79 -12.95
C ALA A 96 -0.03 27.60 -12.41
N LYS A 97 0.18 26.71 -11.43
CA LYS A 97 1.47 26.50 -10.76
C LYS A 97 2.04 25.09 -10.92
N ILE A 98 1.37 24.23 -11.64
CA ILE A 98 1.78 22.81 -11.82
C ILE A 98 3.16 22.65 -12.45
N ASP A 99 3.62 23.62 -13.24
CA ASP A 99 4.94 23.60 -13.85
C ASP A 99 6.08 23.46 -12.83
N LEU A 100 5.89 24.00 -11.63
CA LEU A 100 6.86 23.82 -10.54
C LEU A 100 7.03 22.35 -10.16
N ALA A 101 5.92 21.61 -10.01
CA ALA A 101 5.94 20.18 -9.71
C ALA A 101 6.60 19.37 -10.82
N LEU A 102 6.26 19.64 -12.09
CA LEU A 102 6.85 18.94 -13.23
C LEU A 102 8.37 19.15 -13.33
N ARG A 103 8.84 20.38 -13.11
CA ARG A 103 10.30 20.69 -13.09
C ARG A 103 11.00 20.03 -11.93
N LEU A 104 10.38 20.02 -10.75
CA LEU A 104 10.93 19.35 -9.58
C LEU A 104 11.07 17.84 -9.84
N GLU A 105 10.01 17.19 -10.32
CA GLU A 105 10.02 15.76 -10.56
C GLU A 105 11.00 15.33 -11.65
N SER A 106 11.07 16.09 -12.75
CA SER A 106 12.03 15.81 -13.81
C SER A 106 13.48 15.99 -13.36
N ASP A 107 13.74 16.97 -12.49
CA ASP A 107 15.08 17.24 -11.98
C ASP A 107 15.51 16.19 -10.95
N ARG A 108 14.68 15.88 -9.95
CA ARG A 108 15.05 14.90 -8.93
C ARG A 108 15.10 13.45 -9.43
N MET A 109 14.46 13.13 -10.56
CA MET A 109 14.64 11.83 -11.22
C MET A 109 16.10 11.56 -11.62
N VAL A 110 16.90 12.62 -11.88
CA VAL A 110 18.26 12.51 -12.43
C VAL A 110 19.33 13.09 -11.52
N ASN A 111 19.02 14.18 -10.79
CA ASN A 111 19.99 15.07 -10.18
C ASN A 111 19.96 15.09 -8.64
N SER A 112 19.29 14.14 -7.98
CA SER A 112 19.34 14.05 -6.52
C SER A 112 20.75 13.77 -6.02
N ARG A 113 21.20 14.54 -5.00
CA ARG A 113 22.63 14.67 -4.68
C ARG A 113 23.18 13.58 -3.79
N PHE A 114 22.41 13.08 -2.83
CA PHE A 114 22.88 12.11 -1.85
C PHE A 114 24.18 12.55 -1.15
N ASP A 115 24.20 13.80 -0.66
CA ASP A 115 25.36 14.32 0.05
C ASP A 115 25.67 13.46 1.29
N PRO A 116 26.96 13.11 1.54
CA PRO A 116 27.30 12.23 2.66
C PRO A 116 26.85 12.72 4.04
N GLU A 117 26.86 14.03 4.26
CA GLU A 117 26.39 14.65 5.51
C GLU A 117 24.86 14.52 5.67
N GLU A 118 24.10 14.72 4.58
CA GLU A 118 22.65 14.51 4.58
C GLU A 118 22.29 13.03 4.76
N VAL A 119 23.02 12.12 4.14
CA VAL A 119 22.83 10.66 4.35
C VAL A 119 23.08 10.29 5.82
N ALA A 120 24.14 10.82 6.44
CA ALA A 120 24.44 10.54 7.83
C ALA A 120 23.38 11.12 8.79
N SER A 121 22.88 12.32 8.51
CA SER A 121 21.78 12.95 9.25
C SER A 121 20.49 12.15 9.12
N GLU A 122 20.13 11.76 7.88
CA GLU A 122 18.88 11.06 7.62
C GLU A 122 18.88 9.64 8.17
N ARG A 123 20.04 8.97 8.26
CA ARG A 123 20.18 7.70 8.99
C ARG A 123 19.59 7.81 10.40
N THR A 124 19.92 8.89 11.12
CA THR A 124 19.41 9.10 12.48
C THR A 124 17.90 9.27 12.49
N VAL A 125 17.36 9.98 11.52
CA VAL A 125 15.90 10.19 11.38
C VAL A 125 15.20 8.84 11.15
N ILE A 126 15.64 8.06 10.17
CA ILE A 126 15.02 6.76 9.83
C ILE A 126 15.16 5.74 10.97
N MET A 127 16.32 5.70 11.63
CA MET A 127 16.49 4.85 12.82
C MET A 127 15.55 5.27 13.95
N SER A 128 15.37 6.57 14.18
CA SER A 128 14.43 7.06 15.19
C SER A 128 12.97 6.77 14.82
N GLU A 129 12.63 6.82 13.54
CA GLU A 129 11.32 6.41 13.02
C GLU A 129 11.08 4.91 13.25
N ARG A 130 12.09 4.06 12.94
CA ARG A 130 12.03 2.63 13.23
C ARG A 130 11.85 2.35 14.72
N GLU A 131 12.62 3.01 15.59
CA GLU A 131 12.48 2.91 17.04
C GLU A 131 11.10 3.39 17.52
N GLY A 132 10.55 4.43 16.90
CA GLY A 132 9.19 4.91 17.15
C GLY A 132 8.13 3.85 16.81
N ASN A 133 8.26 3.21 15.65
CA ASN A 133 7.37 2.14 15.21
C ASN A 133 7.43 0.92 16.16
N GLU A 134 8.61 0.59 16.71
CA GLU A 134 8.78 -0.52 17.67
C GLU A 134 8.06 -0.28 19.02
N ASN A 135 7.59 0.94 19.31
CA ASN A 135 6.71 1.20 20.44
C ASN A 135 5.23 0.91 20.17
N GLU A 136 4.87 0.63 18.91
CA GLU A 136 3.50 0.35 18.52
C GLU A 136 3.20 -1.15 18.53
N PRO A 137 2.31 -1.65 19.40
CA PRO A 137 2.00 -3.08 19.53
C PRO A 137 1.62 -3.77 18.21
N LEU A 138 0.83 -3.08 17.37
CA LEU A 138 0.39 -3.64 16.10
C LEU A 138 1.50 -3.68 15.03
N PHE A 139 2.48 -2.79 15.11
CA PHE A 139 3.67 -2.86 14.28
C PHE A 139 4.50 -4.09 14.62
N LEU A 140 4.83 -4.29 15.90
CA LEU A 140 5.60 -5.47 16.35
C LEU A 140 4.91 -6.78 16.01
N LEU A 141 3.59 -6.83 16.21
CA LEU A 141 2.80 -8.01 15.87
C LEU A 141 2.76 -8.25 14.36
N GLY A 142 2.52 -7.19 13.56
CA GLY A 142 2.46 -7.24 12.10
C GLY A 142 3.77 -7.73 11.50
N GLU A 143 4.90 -7.15 11.92
CA GLU A 143 6.23 -7.54 11.50
C GLU A 143 6.52 -9.02 11.80
N ALA A 144 6.28 -9.46 13.03
CA ALA A 144 6.51 -10.86 13.41
C ALA A 144 5.64 -11.84 12.61
N VAL A 145 4.38 -11.48 12.35
CA VAL A 145 3.47 -12.29 11.52
C VAL A 145 3.92 -12.32 10.06
N GLN A 146 4.34 -11.19 9.51
CA GLN A 146 4.84 -11.08 8.13
C GLN A 146 6.10 -11.90 7.94
N GLN A 147 7.07 -11.80 8.84
CA GLN A 147 8.29 -12.62 8.85
C GLN A 147 8.00 -14.12 8.93
N ALA A 148 7.02 -14.52 9.73
CA ALA A 148 6.61 -15.91 9.85
C ALA A 148 5.85 -16.43 8.62
N ALA A 149 5.16 -15.54 7.88
CA ALA A 149 4.40 -15.88 6.69
C ALA A 149 5.27 -16.05 5.44
N PHE A 150 6.40 -15.33 5.35
CA PHE A 150 7.29 -15.36 4.20
C PHE A 150 8.70 -15.82 4.63
N ARG A 151 9.20 -16.86 3.99
CA ARG A 151 10.52 -17.42 4.26
C ARG A 151 11.56 -17.12 3.18
N VAL A 152 11.08 -16.88 1.97
CA VAL A 152 11.91 -16.72 0.78
C VAL A 152 11.62 -15.41 0.05
N HIS A 153 10.36 -15.03 -0.02
CA HIS A 153 9.93 -13.82 -0.73
C HIS A 153 10.35 -12.56 0.02
N SER A 154 10.73 -11.49 -0.69
CA SER A 154 11.15 -10.22 -0.08
C SER A 154 10.04 -9.52 0.72
N TYR A 155 8.79 -9.92 0.59
CA TYR A 155 7.71 -9.45 1.47
C TYR A 155 7.85 -9.87 2.94
N HIS A 156 8.94 -10.53 3.34
CA HIS A 156 9.16 -10.96 4.72
C HIS A 156 9.58 -9.82 5.66
N HIS A 157 10.07 -8.69 5.16
CA HIS A 157 10.52 -7.56 5.97
C HIS A 157 9.63 -6.34 5.78
N GLU A 158 9.62 -5.47 6.78
CA GLU A 158 8.90 -4.20 6.76
C GLU A 158 9.56 -3.19 5.81
N VAL A 159 8.77 -2.27 5.27
CA VAL A 159 9.22 -1.26 4.32
C VAL A 159 10.32 -0.36 4.90
N ILE A 160 10.26 -0.08 6.20
CA ILE A 160 11.27 0.73 6.89
C ILE A 160 12.62 0.00 7.02
N GLY A 161 12.63 -1.34 6.88
CA GLY A 161 13.83 -2.17 6.94
C GLY A 161 14.28 -2.57 8.34
N ASP A 162 15.27 -3.44 8.39
CA ASP A 162 15.85 -3.95 9.62
C ASP A 162 16.86 -2.96 10.21
N MET A 163 16.85 -2.76 11.52
CA MET A 163 17.77 -1.85 12.21
C MET A 163 19.24 -2.19 11.94
N ALA A 164 19.58 -3.48 11.77
CA ALA A 164 20.93 -3.91 11.45
C ALA A 164 21.40 -3.39 10.08
N ASP A 165 20.53 -3.44 9.08
CA ASP A 165 20.81 -2.97 7.72
C ASP A 165 20.89 -1.44 7.69
N LEU A 166 19.97 -0.74 8.36
CA LEU A 166 19.98 0.72 8.46
C LEU A 166 21.28 1.27 9.06
N ARG A 167 21.89 0.56 10.01
CA ARG A 167 23.16 0.95 10.61
C ARG A 167 24.37 0.82 9.67
N THR A 168 24.34 -0.11 8.74
CA THR A 168 25.48 -0.47 7.90
C THR A 168 25.42 0.04 6.47
N MET A 169 24.22 0.33 5.95
CA MET A 169 24.01 0.85 4.60
C MET A 169 24.86 2.08 4.33
N THR A 170 25.49 2.14 3.18
CA THR A 170 26.38 3.24 2.77
C THR A 170 25.65 4.22 1.84
N ARG A 171 26.25 5.41 1.68
CA ARG A 171 25.81 6.38 0.68
C ARG A 171 25.80 5.77 -0.74
N ASP A 172 26.79 4.96 -1.06
CA ASP A 172 26.91 4.38 -2.41
C ASP A 172 25.85 3.30 -2.65
N ASP A 173 25.43 2.56 -1.62
CA ASP A 173 24.29 1.64 -1.73
C ASP A 173 23.02 2.40 -2.11
N LEU A 174 22.71 3.49 -1.39
CA LEU A 174 21.56 4.35 -1.65
C LEU A 174 21.61 4.97 -3.06
N TYR A 175 22.76 5.52 -3.43
CA TYR A 175 22.93 6.15 -4.74
C TYR A 175 22.82 5.16 -5.90
N ASN A 176 23.38 3.95 -5.72
CA ASN A 176 23.26 2.89 -6.72
C ASN A 176 21.84 2.39 -6.86
N HIS A 177 21.09 2.28 -5.75
CA HIS A 177 19.66 1.96 -5.77
C HIS A 177 18.86 3.03 -6.51
N TYR A 178 19.07 4.29 -6.19
CA TYR A 178 18.47 5.41 -6.91
C TYR A 178 18.77 5.36 -8.41
N ARG A 179 20.03 5.25 -8.80
CA ARG A 179 20.43 5.23 -10.22
C ARG A 179 19.86 4.05 -11.00
N ARG A 180 19.63 2.92 -10.31
CA ARG A 180 19.08 1.71 -10.91
C ARG A 180 17.57 1.79 -11.13
N PHE A 181 16.82 2.34 -10.19
CA PHE A 181 15.36 2.24 -10.17
C PHE A 181 14.64 3.54 -10.55
N TYR A 182 15.26 4.70 -10.36
CA TYR A 182 14.65 6.00 -10.62
C TYR A 182 14.93 6.45 -12.07
N THR A 183 14.30 5.76 -13.01
CA THR A 183 14.50 5.97 -14.45
C THR A 183 13.16 6.03 -15.17
N PRO A 184 13.08 6.71 -16.34
CA PRO A 184 11.85 6.79 -17.13
C PRO A 184 11.20 5.44 -17.43
N LYS A 185 11.97 4.43 -17.81
CA LYS A 185 11.46 3.07 -18.10
C LYS A 185 10.80 2.39 -16.90
N ASN A 186 11.21 2.74 -15.69
CA ASN A 186 10.68 2.18 -14.46
C ASN A 186 9.59 3.04 -13.82
N ALA A 187 9.19 4.14 -14.49
CA ALA A 187 8.30 5.13 -13.92
C ALA A 187 6.97 5.28 -14.69
N VAL A 188 5.97 5.78 -13.95
CA VAL A 188 4.65 6.18 -14.47
C VAL A 188 4.33 7.57 -13.96
N LEU A 189 4.07 8.51 -14.86
CA LEU A 189 3.55 9.83 -14.54
C LEU A 189 2.03 9.83 -14.74
N ALA A 190 1.28 10.04 -13.68
CA ALA A 190 -0.17 10.08 -13.68
C ALA A 190 -0.66 11.46 -13.22
N MET A 191 -1.49 12.13 -14.01
CA MET A 191 -2.02 13.44 -13.65
C MET A 191 -3.52 13.52 -13.84
N SER A 192 -4.18 14.20 -12.92
CA SER A 192 -5.61 14.51 -13.00
C SER A 192 -5.86 15.97 -12.61
N GLY A 193 -6.79 16.64 -13.27
CA GLY A 193 -7.18 18.00 -12.92
C GLY A 193 -7.40 18.94 -14.10
N ASP A 194 -7.31 20.23 -13.82
CA ASP A 194 -7.66 21.31 -14.73
C ASP A 194 -6.50 21.69 -15.66
N PHE A 195 -6.38 21.00 -16.77
CA PHE A 195 -5.38 21.26 -17.82
C PHE A 195 -5.92 20.91 -19.21
N ASP A 196 -5.34 21.51 -20.24
CA ASP A 196 -5.46 21.03 -21.62
C ASP A 196 -4.47 19.91 -21.86
N THR A 197 -4.97 18.77 -22.29
CA THR A 197 -4.17 17.53 -22.45
C THR A 197 -3.01 17.69 -23.42
N ASN A 198 -3.19 18.40 -24.55
CA ASN A 198 -2.14 18.54 -25.54
C ASN A 198 -1.01 19.44 -25.05
N SER A 199 -1.35 20.55 -24.42
CA SER A 199 -0.40 21.50 -23.83
C SER A 199 0.39 20.83 -22.69
N MET A 200 -0.30 20.07 -21.82
CA MET A 200 0.33 19.33 -20.73
C MET A 200 1.29 18.27 -21.24
N LEU A 201 0.86 17.48 -22.24
CA LEU A 201 1.72 16.45 -22.85
C LEU A 201 2.94 17.05 -23.53
N ALA A 202 2.79 18.20 -24.22
CA ALA A 202 3.93 18.90 -24.80
C ALA A 202 4.95 19.34 -23.73
N ARG A 203 4.46 19.88 -22.61
CA ARG A 203 5.32 20.29 -21.50
C ARG A 203 6.00 19.10 -20.81
N ILE A 204 5.30 18.02 -20.61
CA ILE A 204 5.88 16.77 -20.06
C ILE A 204 6.99 16.25 -21.00
N ARG A 205 6.78 16.26 -22.30
CA ARG A 205 7.79 15.86 -23.28
C ARG A 205 9.04 16.74 -23.19
N GLU A 206 8.86 18.05 -23.13
CA GLU A 206 9.99 18.98 -23.01
C GLU A 206 10.87 18.69 -21.80
N LEU A 207 10.27 18.35 -20.65
CA LEU A 207 10.99 18.14 -19.39
C LEU A 207 11.54 16.72 -19.23
N PHE A 208 10.76 15.71 -19.60
CA PHE A 208 11.10 14.32 -19.30
C PHE A 208 11.72 13.55 -20.47
N GLU A 209 11.43 13.89 -21.74
CA GLU A 209 11.93 13.13 -22.88
C GLU A 209 13.46 13.21 -23.06
N PRO A 210 14.15 14.31 -22.67
CA PRO A 210 15.61 14.38 -22.67
C PRO A 210 16.29 13.48 -21.63
N ILE A 211 15.54 12.99 -20.61
CA ILE A 211 16.10 12.13 -19.55
C ILE A 211 16.45 10.76 -20.15
N PRO A 212 17.68 10.25 -19.90
CA PRO A 212 18.06 8.92 -20.37
C PRO A 212 17.07 7.84 -19.91
N ALA A 213 16.72 6.93 -20.82
CA ALA A 213 15.72 5.88 -20.58
C ALA A 213 16.01 5.02 -19.35
N GLY A 214 17.28 4.82 -19.03
CA GLY A 214 17.72 3.83 -18.06
C GLY A 214 17.60 2.40 -18.58
N GLU A 215 18.07 1.46 -17.81
CA GLU A 215 17.86 0.03 -18.04
C GLU A 215 16.60 -0.44 -17.32
N GLU A 216 15.95 -1.48 -17.83
CA GLU A 216 14.88 -2.13 -17.10
C GLU A 216 15.51 -2.91 -15.93
N PRO A 217 15.13 -2.61 -14.67
CA PRO A 217 15.76 -3.27 -13.53
C PRO A 217 15.50 -4.78 -13.54
N ALA A 218 16.57 -5.57 -13.43
CA ALA A 218 16.42 -7.00 -13.22
C ALA A 218 15.74 -7.27 -11.88
N ARG A 219 14.59 -7.96 -11.90
CA ARG A 219 13.82 -8.28 -10.71
C ARG A 219 14.09 -9.71 -10.26
N LEU A 220 14.18 -9.89 -8.96
CA LEU A 220 14.33 -11.21 -8.38
C LEU A 220 12.98 -11.93 -8.38
N ALA A 221 12.83 -12.96 -9.19
CA ALA A 221 11.65 -13.83 -9.16
C ALA A 221 11.80 -14.82 -7.99
N ARG A 222 11.31 -14.45 -6.82
CA ARG A 222 11.28 -15.31 -5.63
C ARG A 222 9.83 -15.75 -5.38
N HIS A 223 9.59 -17.04 -5.57
CA HIS A 223 8.27 -17.63 -5.27
C HIS A 223 8.27 -18.18 -3.86
N GLU A 224 7.38 -17.67 -3.02
CA GLU A 224 7.19 -18.20 -1.69
C GLU A 224 6.56 -19.60 -1.77
N PRO A 225 7.16 -20.64 -1.14
CA PRO A 225 6.57 -21.98 -1.14
C PRO A 225 5.23 -22.00 -0.39
N ALA A 226 4.40 -23.00 -0.72
CA ALA A 226 3.14 -23.21 -0.03
C ALA A 226 3.37 -23.49 1.46
N GLN A 227 2.53 -22.91 2.31
CA GLN A 227 2.52 -23.20 3.74
C GLN A 227 1.70 -24.46 4.00
N ASN A 228 2.29 -25.45 4.67
CA ASN A 228 1.68 -26.77 4.90
C ASN A 228 1.31 -27.03 6.38
N GLY A 229 1.29 -25.99 7.21
CA GLY A 229 0.90 -26.07 8.62
C GLY A 229 0.62 -24.68 9.19
N GLU A 230 -0.31 -24.58 10.12
CA GLU A 230 -0.55 -23.34 10.87
C GLU A 230 0.72 -22.94 11.62
N VAL A 231 1.08 -21.68 11.56
CA VAL A 231 2.13 -21.08 12.39
C VAL A 231 1.47 -20.23 13.46
N ARG A 232 1.86 -20.43 14.71
CA ARG A 232 1.45 -19.59 15.85
C ARG A 232 2.66 -18.96 16.49
N LEU A 233 2.56 -17.68 16.82
CA LEU A 233 3.59 -16.92 17.51
C LEU A 233 2.99 -15.98 18.55
N SER A 234 3.80 -15.60 19.52
CA SER A 234 3.44 -14.61 20.53
C SER A 234 4.52 -13.56 20.59
N VAL A 235 4.10 -12.30 20.61
CA VAL A 235 4.96 -11.14 20.83
C VAL A 235 4.60 -10.54 22.17
N GLU A 236 5.59 -10.33 23.03
CA GLU A 236 5.41 -9.64 24.30
C GLU A 236 5.94 -8.21 24.19
N GLY A 237 5.23 -7.25 24.77
CA GLY A 237 5.67 -5.86 24.73
C GLY A 237 4.87 -4.95 25.65
N PRO A 238 5.17 -3.65 25.67
CA PRO A 238 4.55 -2.68 26.56
C PRO A 238 3.05 -2.50 26.28
N GLY A 239 2.31 -1.99 27.28
CA GLY A 239 0.90 -1.66 27.17
C GLY A 239 -0.02 -2.63 27.90
N ALA A 240 -1.33 -2.38 27.83
CA ALA A 240 -2.37 -3.11 28.56
C ALA A 240 -3.34 -3.86 27.63
N THR A 241 -3.17 -3.77 26.32
CA THR A 241 -4.12 -4.30 25.32
C THR A 241 -3.55 -5.52 24.62
N CYS A 242 -4.32 -6.61 24.62
CA CYS A 242 -4.02 -7.82 23.85
C CYS A 242 -4.58 -7.69 22.43
N TYR A 243 -3.78 -8.05 21.44
CA TYR A 243 -4.19 -8.10 20.04
C TYR A 243 -3.98 -9.49 19.47
N VAL A 244 -4.84 -9.89 18.55
CA VAL A 244 -4.66 -11.11 17.75
C VAL A 244 -4.75 -10.74 16.28
N GLN A 245 -3.83 -11.28 15.50
CA GLN A 245 -3.82 -11.16 14.06
C GLN A 245 -3.81 -12.55 13.42
N ALA A 246 -4.81 -12.82 12.58
CA ALA A 246 -4.89 -14.04 11.78
C ALA A 246 -4.71 -13.70 10.32
N CYS A 247 -3.62 -14.19 9.71
CA CYS A 247 -3.23 -13.85 8.35
C CYS A 247 -3.29 -15.05 7.43
N TYR A 248 -3.88 -14.85 6.27
CA TYR A 248 -3.99 -15.83 5.18
C TYR A 248 -3.30 -15.28 3.94
N ARG A 249 -2.73 -16.14 3.11
CA ARG A 249 -2.12 -15.69 1.86
C ARG A 249 -3.19 -15.47 0.79
N PHE A 250 -3.34 -14.21 0.34
CA PHE A 250 -4.20 -13.83 -0.77
C PHE A 250 -3.39 -13.77 -2.07
N PRO A 251 -4.05 -13.95 -3.22
CA PRO A 251 -3.40 -13.87 -4.52
C PRO A 251 -3.04 -12.41 -4.86
N ALA A 252 -2.19 -12.26 -5.89
CA ALA A 252 -1.87 -10.96 -6.49
C ALA A 252 -3.12 -10.20 -6.94
N ALA A 253 -3.04 -8.86 -6.99
CA ALA A 253 -4.17 -8.01 -7.41
C ALA A 253 -4.67 -8.27 -8.83
N SER A 254 -3.78 -8.73 -9.73
CA SER A 254 -4.13 -9.11 -11.10
C SER A 254 -4.89 -10.44 -11.19
N HIS A 255 -4.88 -11.27 -10.14
CA HIS A 255 -5.54 -12.57 -10.13
C HIS A 255 -7.07 -12.42 -10.11
N PRO A 256 -7.84 -13.23 -10.86
CA PRO A 256 -9.31 -13.14 -10.90
C PRO A 256 -9.99 -13.29 -9.54
N ASP A 257 -9.39 -14.06 -8.62
CA ASP A 257 -9.93 -14.29 -7.28
C ASP A 257 -9.79 -13.10 -6.33
N PHE A 258 -9.01 -12.08 -6.70
CA PHE A 258 -8.90 -10.87 -5.89
C PHE A 258 -10.25 -10.21 -5.63
N PHE A 259 -11.14 -10.16 -6.64
CA PHE A 259 -12.47 -9.54 -6.51
C PHE A 259 -13.44 -10.33 -5.63
N PRO A 260 -13.61 -11.66 -5.78
CA PRO A 260 -14.37 -12.44 -4.81
C PRO A 260 -13.82 -12.36 -3.38
N LEU A 261 -12.49 -12.28 -3.21
CA LEU A 261 -11.86 -12.12 -1.90
C LEU A 261 -12.11 -10.73 -1.30
N THR A 262 -12.13 -9.67 -2.10
CA THR A 262 -12.54 -8.34 -1.64
C THR A 262 -14.00 -8.32 -1.15
N VAL A 263 -14.90 -9.03 -1.84
CA VAL A 263 -16.30 -9.16 -1.39
C VAL A 263 -16.39 -10.02 -0.14
N LEU A 264 -15.58 -11.08 -0.04
CA LEU A 264 -15.49 -11.93 1.15
C LEU A 264 -14.98 -11.15 2.37
N ASP A 265 -13.97 -10.30 2.20
CA ASP A 265 -13.50 -9.38 3.25
C ASP A 265 -14.62 -8.44 3.71
N SER A 266 -15.31 -7.78 2.77
CA SER A 266 -16.45 -6.93 3.08
C SER A 266 -17.56 -7.64 3.86
N LEU A 267 -17.78 -8.92 3.58
CA LEU A 267 -18.76 -9.76 4.28
C LEU A 267 -18.28 -10.15 5.69
N LEU A 268 -17.00 -10.52 5.83
CA LEU A 268 -16.42 -11.01 7.08
C LEU A 268 -16.12 -9.86 8.04
N ALA A 269 -15.29 -8.91 7.66
CA ALA A 269 -14.74 -7.88 8.53
C ALA A 269 -15.28 -6.46 8.25
N GLY A 270 -15.99 -6.29 7.15
CA GLY A 270 -16.35 -4.99 6.57
C GLY A 270 -15.37 -4.60 5.47
N PRO A 271 -15.77 -3.72 4.54
CA PRO A 271 -14.95 -3.43 3.37
C PRO A 271 -13.66 -2.72 3.75
N SER A 272 -12.55 -3.23 3.22
CA SER A 272 -11.22 -2.63 3.34
C SER A 272 -10.99 -1.61 2.23
N ASN A 273 -10.28 -0.55 2.54
CA ASN A 273 -9.91 0.47 1.59
C ASN A 273 -8.56 0.13 0.93
N LEU A 274 -8.54 0.12 -0.39
CA LEU A 274 -7.30 -0.05 -1.17
C LEU A 274 -6.56 1.29 -1.38
N ASN A 275 -7.21 2.41 -1.08
CA ASN A 275 -6.63 3.73 -1.14
C ASN A 275 -6.37 4.25 0.28
N MET A 276 -5.10 4.42 0.64
CA MET A 276 -4.68 4.87 1.98
C MET A 276 -5.15 6.29 2.34
N PHE A 277 -5.55 7.09 1.35
CA PHE A 277 -6.04 8.47 1.55
C PHE A 277 -7.56 8.54 1.76
N SER A 278 -8.26 7.42 1.72
CA SER A 278 -9.71 7.39 1.87
C SER A 278 -10.13 6.96 3.26
N GLY A 279 -11.18 7.58 3.77
CA GLY A 279 -11.82 7.16 5.02
C GLY A 279 -12.46 5.78 4.92
N GLY A 280 -12.70 5.16 6.07
CA GLY A 280 -13.43 3.89 6.17
C GLY A 280 -14.95 4.10 6.25
N ILE A 281 -15.69 3.04 6.05
CA ILE A 281 -17.12 2.97 6.38
C ILE A 281 -17.35 1.97 7.53
N SER A 282 -18.49 2.10 8.21
CA SER A 282 -18.82 1.25 9.36
C SER A 282 -18.87 -0.24 8.97
N ASN A 283 -18.24 -1.09 9.78
CA ASN A 283 -18.24 -2.54 9.63
C ASN A 283 -19.28 -3.28 10.52
N LYS A 284 -20.15 -2.55 11.22
CA LYS A 284 -21.11 -3.12 12.20
C LYS A 284 -22.06 -4.19 11.64
N THR A 285 -22.21 -4.25 10.33
CA THR A 285 -23.07 -5.27 9.69
C THR A 285 -22.31 -6.50 9.22
N SER A 286 -20.99 -6.54 9.40
CA SER A 286 -20.15 -7.69 9.04
C SER A 286 -20.36 -8.88 9.98
N ARG A 287 -19.99 -10.07 9.53
CA ARG A 287 -20.16 -11.30 10.33
C ARG A 287 -19.28 -11.27 11.57
N LEU A 288 -18.02 -10.91 11.42
CA LEU A 288 -17.05 -10.88 12.52
C LEU A 288 -17.39 -9.79 13.55
N TYR A 289 -17.89 -8.63 13.13
CA TYR A 289 -18.35 -7.63 14.09
C TYR A 289 -19.44 -8.20 14.98
N ARG A 290 -20.46 -8.84 14.40
CA ARG A 290 -21.58 -9.44 15.13
C ARG A 290 -21.15 -10.64 16.00
N ALA A 291 -20.20 -11.43 15.52
CA ALA A 291 -19.73 -12.61 16.25
C ALA A 291 -18.76 -12.29 17.38
N LEU A 292 -17.97 -11.22 17.24
CA LEU A 292 -16.88 -10.88 18.15
C LEU A 292 -17.18 -9.63 18.98
N VAL A 293 -17.61 -8.54 18.35
CA VAL A 293 -17.79 -7.25 19.03
C VAL A 293 -19.14 -7.19 19.74
N ASP A 294 -20.25 -7.55 19.07
CA ASP A 294 -21.58 -7.59 19.73
C ASP A 294 -21.66 -8.66 20.83
N LYS A 295 -20.74 -9.65 20.85
CA LYS A 295 -20.62 -10.67 21.90
C LYS A 295 -19.58 -10.34 22.96
N GLU A 296 -18.99 -9.15 22.91
CA GLU A 296 -17.98 -8.70 23.87
C GLU A 296 -16.76 -9.65 23.98
N LEU A 297 -16.40 -10.33 22.88
CA LEU A 297 -15.16 -11.10 22.77
C LEU A 297 -14.01 -10.20 22.32
N ALA A 298 -14.30 -9.21 21.48
CA ALA A 298 -13.37 -8.20 21.02
C ALA A 298 -13.94 -6.79 21.16
N VAL A 299 -13.08 -5.80 21.27
CA VAL A 299 -13.44 -4.36 21.22
C VAL A 299 -13.59 -3.91 19.78
N SER A 300 -12.76 -4.44 18.89
CA SER A 300 -12.81 -4.16 17.46
C SER A 300 -12.31 -5.35 16.65
N VAL A 301 -12.73 -5.41 15.39
CA VAL A 301 -12.23 -6.33 14.37
C VAL A 301 -12.10 -5.59 13.05
N HIS A 302 -11.00 -5.80 12.36
CA HIS A 302 -10.70 -5.20 11.05
C HIS A 302 -10.13 -6.26 10.13
N GLY A 303 -10.55 -6.27 8.87
CA GLY A 303 -9.92 -7.01 7.78
C GLY A 303 -9.07 -6.08 6.94
N GLY A 304 -8.12 -6.64 6.19
CA GLY A 304 -7.32 -5.86 5.25
C GLY A 304 -6.61 -6.75 4.24
N ALA A 305 -6.85 -6.46 2.96
CA ALA A 305 -6.09 -6.98 1.84
C ALA A 305 -5.42 -5.82 1.10
N GLN A 306 -4.26 -6.09 0.51
CA GLN A 306 -3.51 -5.11 -0.29
C GLN A 306 -3.46 -5.56 -1.74
N ALA A 307 -3.48 -4.59 -2.67
CA ALA A 307 -3.26 -4.86 -4.07
C ALA A 307 -1.75 -4.88 -4.35
N THR A 308 -1.19 -6.07 -4.53
CA THR A 308 0.24 -6.33 -4.70
C THR A 308 0.52 -7.09 -5.99
N ILE A 309 1.78 -7.00 -6.47
CA ILE A 309 2.25 -7.71 -7.67
C ILE A 309 2.29 -9.22 -7.46
N ASP A 310 2.76 -9.65 -6.29
CA ASP A 310 2.83 -11.06 -5.90
C ASP A 310 1.81 -11.37 -4.79
N PRO A 311 1.49 -12.64 -4.51
CA PRO A 311 0.61 -13.00 -3.40
C PRO A 311 1.11 -12.46 -2.07
N PHE A 312 0.22 -11.76 -1.34
CA PHE A 312 0.51 -11.15 -0.04
C PHE A 312 -0.49 -11.61 1.03
N LEU A 313 -0.57 -10.91 2.14
CA LEU A 313 -1.40 -11.28 3.27
C LEU A 313 -2.77 -10.61 3.24
N TYR A 314 -3.79 -11.37 3.59
CA TYR A 314 -5.05 -10.89 4.12
C TYR A 314 -5.02 -11.03 5.64
N SER A 315 -5.11 -9.92 6.33
CA SER A 315 -5.01 -9.87 7.78
C SER A 315 -6.39 -9.62 8.40
N ILE A 316 -6.73 -10.40 9.42
CA ILE A 316 -7.86 -10.12 10.33
C ILE A 316 -7.27 -9.78 11.69
N THR A 317 -7.36 -8.50 12.06
CA THR A 317 -6.82 -7.96 13.32
C THR A 317 -7.95 -7.73 14.31
N MET A 318 -7.79 -8.23 15.53
CA MET A 318 -8.77 -8.19 16.61
C MET A 318 -8.14 -7.53 17.85
N THR A 319 -8.81 -6.53 18.40
CA THR A 319 -8.49 -5.98 19.74
C THR A 319 -9.30 -6.75 20.76
N ILE A 320 -8.63 -7.50 21.61
CA ILE A 320 -9.31 -8.41 22.56
C ILE A 320 -9.98 -7.61 23.69
N HIS A 321 -11.19 -8.02 24.06
CA HIS A 321 -11.89 -7.40 25.19
C HIS A 321 -11.14 -7.69 26.50
N PRO A 322 -10.88 -6.71 27.41
CA PRO A 322 -10.02 -6.88 28.60
C PRO A 322 -10.44 -8.01 29.54
N LYS A 323 -11.73 -8.39 29.52
CA LYS A 323 -12.27 -9.48 30.36
C LYS A 323 -12.33 -10.84 29.66
N ARG A 324 -11.72 -10.96 28.49
CA ARG A 324 -11.79 -12.18 27.66
C ARG A 324 -10.40 -12.72 27.35
N LYS A 325 -10.36 -14.02 27.11
CA LYS A 325 -9.15 -14.68 26.63
C LYS A 325 -9.09 -14.63 25.10
N HIS A 326 -7.91 -14.46 24.55
CA HIS A 326 -7.71 -14.39 23.09
C HIS A 326 -8.11 -15.71 22.40
N GLU A 327 -8.00 -16.86 23.07
CA GLU A 327 -8.40 -18.16 22.53
C GLU A 327 -9.92 -18.25 22.30
N GLU A 328 -10.74 -17.61 23.14
CA GLU A 328 -12.20 -17.55 22.95
C GLU A 328 -12.54 -16.77 21.67
N THR A 329 -11.85 -15.65 21.45
CA THR A 329 -12.02 -14.80 20.27
C THR A 329 -11.56 -15.53 19.01
N LEU A 330 -10.43 -16.24 19.06
CA LEU A 330 -9.91 -17.02 17.94
C LEU A 330 -10.85 -18.19 17.59
N THR A 331 -11.42 -18.87 18.61
CA THR A 331 -12.41 -19.92 18.40
C THR A 331 -13.67 -19.41 17.70
N ALA A 332 -14.13 -18.21 18.08
CA ALA A 332 -15.29 -17.58 17.44
C ALA A 332 -14.97 -17.13 16.00
N LEU A 333 -13.76 -16.60 15.72
CA LEU A 333 -13.29 -16.33 14.38
C LEU A 333 -13.30 -17.61 13.52
N ASP A 334 -12.74 -18.70 14.04
CA ASP A 334 -12.63 -19.98 13.32
C ASP A 334 -14.02 -20.52 12.95
N LYS A 335 -14.98 -20.38 13.85
CA LYS A 335 -16.37 -20.76 13.60
C LYS A 335 -16.98 -19.98 12.43
N GLU A 336 -16.80 -18.65 12.39
CA GLU A 336 -17.33 -17.82 11.30
C GLU A 336 -16.66 -18.13 9.94
N ILE A 337 -15.35 -18.39 9.95
CA ILE A 337 -14.62 -18.82 8.75
C ILE A 337 -15.12 -20.19 8.27
N GLN A 338 -15.34 -21.14 9.19
CA GLN A 338 -15.90 -22.46 8.85
C GLN A 338 -17.29 -22.34 8.25
N LEU A 339 -18.18 -21.51 8.82
CA LEU A 339 -19.52 -21.28 8.28
C LEU A 339 -19.48 -20.75 6.83
N VAL A 340 -18.60 -19.81 6.51
CA VAL A 340 -18.48 -19.29 5.13
C VAL A 340 -17.92 -20.32 4.15
N ARG A 341 -17.10 -21.26 4.65
CA ARG A 341 -16.54 -22.35 3.83
C ARG A 341 -17.56 -23.46 3.58
N GLU A 342 -18.38 -23.80 4.55
CA GLU A 342 -19.32 -24.93 4.51
C GLU A 342 -20.70 -24.53 3.98
N GLU A 343 -21.16 -23.34 4.36
CA GLU A 343 -22.50 -22.87 4.03
C GLU A 343 -22.47 -21.78 2.95
N LYS A 344 -23.49 -21.74 2.12
CA LYS A 344 -23.68 -20.65 1.17
C LYS A 344 -24.12 -19.39 1.90
N VAL A 345 -23.43 -18.29 1.66
CA VAL A 345 -23.89 -16.97 2.10
C VAL A 345 -25.23 -16.63 1.43
N SER A 346 -26.09 -15.91 2.15
CA SER A 346 -27.39 -15.51 1.61
C SER A 346 -27.23 -14.45 0.51
N LYS A 347 -28.24 -14.30 -0.36
CA LYS A 347 -28.25 -13.28 -1.39
C LYS A 347 -28.23 -11.87 -0.80
N ASP A 348 -28.84 -11.65 0.33
CA ASP A 348 -28.89 -10.36 1.01
C ASP A 348 -27.53 -9.97 1.59
N GLU A 349 -26.79 -10.94 2.15
CA GLU A 349 -25.44 -10.73 2.67
C GLU A 349 -24.46 -10.32 1.55
N ILE A 350 -24.44 -11.07 0.45
CA ILE A 350 -23.54 -10.75 -0.68
C ILE A 350 -23.90 -9.42 -1.33
N THR A 351 -25.20 -9.14 -1.50
CA THR A 351 -25.67 -7.85 -2.06
C THR A 351 -25.22 -6.68 -1.19
N ARG A 352 -25.31 -6.81 0.14
CA ARG A 352 -24.83 -5.80 1.08
C ARG A 352 -23.32 -5.64 1.00
N ALA A 353 -22.54 -6.75 1.02
CA ALA A 353 -21.09 -6.73 0.96
C ALA A 353 -20.59 -6.07 -0.33
N ILE A 354 -21.16 -6.41 -1.47
CA ILE A 354 -20.85 -5.76 -2.76
C ILE A 354 -21.18 -4.26 -2.71
N LYS A 355 -22.37 -3.89 -2.20
CA LYS A 355 -22.76 -2.48 -2.09
C LYS A 355 -21.77 -1.68 -1.24
N GLN A 356 -21.31 -2.23 -0.11
CA GLN A 356 -20.36 -1.58 0.78
C GLN A 356 -18.97 -1.45 0.14
N ALA A 357 -18.45 -2.51 -0.49
CA ALA A 357 -17.17 -2.46 -1.21
C ALA A 357 -17.20 -1.44 -2.36
N ARG A 358 -18.31 -1.39 -3.12
CA ARG A 358 -18.51 -0.39 -4.17
C ARG A 358 -18.57 1.03 -3.65
N ALA A 359 -19.28 1.26 -2.54
CA ALA A 359 -19.39 2.58 -1.93
C ALA A 359 -18.01 3.09 -1.45
N LEU A 360 -17.25 2.22 -0.79
CA LEU A 360 -15.91 2.57 -0.31
C LEU A 360 -14.98 2.95 -1.45
N PHE A 361 -14.99 2.16 -2.53
CA PHE A 361 -14.21 2.45 -3.73
C PHE A 361 -14.61 3.78 -4.39
N ALA A 362 -15.93 4.06 -4.48
CA ALA A 362 -16.42 5.32 -5.03
C ALA A 362 -15.96 6.52 -4.19
N TYR A 363 -16.06 6.43 -2.86
CA TYR A 363 -15.55 7.49 -1.97
C TYR A 363 -14.03 7.67 -2.11
N GLY A 364 -13.29 6.56 -2.29
CA GLY A 364 -11.85 6.58 -2.50
C GLY A 364 -11.39 7.13 -3.86
N SER A 365 -12.30 7.52 -4.74
CA SER A 365 -12.00 8.05 -6.08
C SER A 365 -12.67 9.40 -6.38
N GLU A 366 -13.23 10.08 -5.36
CA GLU A 366 -14.08 11.25 -5.57
C GLU A 366 -13.28 12.52 -5.88
N ASN A 367 -12.21 12.80 -5.16
CA ASN A 367 -11.44 14.02 -5.34
C ASN A 367 -10.31 13.87 -6.39
N ILE A 368 -9.76 15.01 -6.85
CA ILE A 368 -8.74 15.06 -7.89
C ILE A 368 -7.46 14.32 -7.47
N THR A 369 -7.00 14.48 -6.23
CA THR A 369 -5.80 13.78 -5.72
C THR A 369 -5.98 12.27 -5.76
N ASN A 370 -7.12 11.77 -5.29
CA ASN A 370 -7.45 10.34 -5.33
C ASN A 370 -7.60 9.81 -6.76
N GLN A 371 -8.09 10.62 -7.68
CA GLN A 371 -8.16 10.22 -9.09
C GLN A 371 -6.77 10.09 -9.71
N GLY A 372 -5.86 11.02 -9.40
CA GLY A 372 -4.44 10.91 -9.76
C GLY A 372 -3.78 9.67 -9.16
N PHE A 373 -4.03 9.40 -7.87
CA PHE A 373 -3.58 8.18 -7.20
C PHE A 373 -3.98 6.93 -7.98
N TRP A 374 -5.27 6.75 -8.28
CA TRP A 374 -5.76 5.54 -8.95
C TRP A 374 -5.23 5.35 -10.37
N LEU A 375 -4.95 6.44 -11.09
CA LEU A 375 -4.32 6.38 -12.41
C LEU A 375 -2.95 5.67 -12.35
N GLY A 376 -2.13 6.06 -11.39
CA GLY A 376 -0.79 5.49 -11.24
C GLY A 376 -0.75 4.21 -10.43
N TYR A 377 -1.51 4.11 -9.34
CA TYR A 377 -1.50 2.95 -8.45
C TYR A 377 -1.85 1.64 -9.17
N SER A 378 -2.89 1.68 -10.01
CA SER A 378 -3.28 0.49 -10.79
C SER A 378 -2.22 0.03 -11.80
N GLU A 379 -1.39 0.95 -12.31
CA GLU A 379 -0.25 0.62 -13.19
C GLU A 379 0.92 -0.05 -12.44
N MET A 380 0.93 -0.02 -11.11
CA MET A 380 1.99 -0.65 -10.32
C MET A 380 1.86 -2.17 -10.25
N PHE A 381 0.64 -2.72 -10.25
CA PHE A 381 0.40 -4.16 -10.14
C PHE A 381 -0.34 -4.78 -11.34
N ASP A 382 -0.98 -3.94 -12.19
CA ASP A 382 -1.66 -4.35 -13.43
C ASP A 382 -1.64 -3.17 -14.41
N ARG A 383 -2.81 -2.75 -14.89
CA ARG A 383 -3.04 -1.61 -15.77
C ARG A 383 -4.24 -0.81 -15.29
N TYR A 384 -4.40 0.41 -15.82
CA TYR A 384 -5.52 1.28 -15.44
C TYR A 384 -6.91 0.65 -15.73
N GLU A 385 -7.02 -0.26 -16.68
CA GLU A 385 -8.24 -1.03 -16.94
C GLU A 385 -8.70 -1.84 -15.72
N TRP A 386 -7.78 -2.24 -14.83
CA TRP A 386 -8.12 -2.89 -13.57
C TRP A 386 -9.02 -1.97 -12.71
N PHE A 387 -8.65 -0.70 -12.57
CA PHE A 387 -9.47 0.30 -11.87
C PHE A 387 -10.79 0.55 -12.57
N GLN A 388 -10.79 0.74 -13.90
CA GLN A 388 -12.01 1.01 -14.66
C GLN A 388 -13.04 -0.12 -14.54
N THR A 389 -12.59 -1.36 -14.49
CA THR A 389 -13.47 -2.54 -14.42
C THR A 389 -13.75 -3.03 -13.01
N TYR A 390 -13.15 -2.42 -11.99
CA TYR A 390 -13.22 -2.87 -10.60
C TYR A 390 -14.66 -3.03 -10.09
N LEU A 391 -15.49 -1.99 -10.21
CA LEU A 391 -16.88 -2.01 -9.76
C LEU A 391 -17.73 -3.05 -10.51
N ASP A 392 -17.47 -3.25 -11.79
CA ASP A 392 -18.17 -4.24 -12.61
C ASP A 392 -17.75 -5.66 -12.21
N ARG A 393 -16.47 -5.90 -11.94
CA ARG A 393 -15.97 -7.18 -11.46
C ARG A 393 -16.55 -7.53 -10.09
N LEU A 394 -16.60 -6.59 -9.14
CA LEU A 394 -17.25 -6.79 -7.84
C LEU A 394 -18.72 -7.17 -8.00
N SER A 395 -19.46 -6.51 -8.89
CA SER A 395 -20.90 -6.76 -9.07
C SER A 395 -21.22 -8.13 -9.69
N LYS A 396 -20.26 -8.79 -10.32
CA LYS A 396 -20.41 -10.14 -10.90
C LYS A 396 -20.13 -11.26 -9.91
N VAL A 397 -19.62 -10.96 -8.71
CA VAL A 397 -19.31 -11.95 -7.70
C VAL A 397 -20.57 -12.65 -7.20
N THR A 398 -20.54 -13.98 -7.17
CA THR A 398 -21.67 -14.82 -6.76
C THR A 398 -21.43 -15.49 -5.40
N THR A 399 -22.50 -16.03 -4.81
CA THR A 399 -22.38 -16.81 -3.56
C THR A 399 -21.52 -18.07 -3.72
N LYS A 400 -21.46 -18.63 -4.94
CA LYS A 400 -20.57 -19.76 -5.26
C LYS A 400 -19.10 -19.34 -5.27
N ASP A 401 -18.81 -18.14 -5.79
CA ASP A 401 -17.45 -17.62 -5.80
C ASP A 401 -16.95 -17.38 -4.37
N ILE A 402 -17.79 -16.82 -3.50
CA ILE A 402 -17.46 -16.60 -2.08
C ILE A 402 -17.10 -17.92 -1.40
N GLN A 403 -17.94 -18.96 -1.54
CA GLN A 403 -17.68 -20.26 -0.94
C GLN A 403 -16.41 -20.92 -1.51
N ARG A 404 -16.20 -20.80 -2.82
CA ARG A 404 -15.00 -21.33 -3.50
C ARG A 404 -13.72 -20.67 -2.97
N VAL A 405 -13.67 -19.34 -2.96
CA VAL A 405 -12.45 -18.63 -2.50
C VAL A 405 -12.25 -18.79 -0.98
N ALA A 406 -13.31 -18.86 -0.18
CA ALA A 406 -13.17 -19.16 1.23
C ALA A 406 -12.53 -20.55 1.46
N ASN A 407 -12.93 -21.56 0.69
CA ASN A 407 -12.32 -22.90 0.74
C ASN A 407 -10.90 -22.95 0.21
N GLU A 408 -10.56 -22.13 -0.79
CA GLU A 408 -9.21 -22.10 -1.36
C GLU A 408 -8.22 -21.36 -0.47
N TYR A 409 -8.59 -20.19 0.06
CA TYR A 409 -7.65 -19.28 0.70
C TYR A 409 -7.75 -19.24 2.23
N LEU A 410 -8.93 -19.46 2.84
CA LEU A 410 -9.09 -19.39 4.30
C LEU A 410 -8.94 -20.77 4.97
N LYS A 411 -7.87 -21.48 4.64
CA LYS A 411 -7.54 -22.79 5.23
C LYS A 411 -6.78 -22.61 6.54
N PRO A 412 -7.20 -23.23 7.66
CA PRO A 412 -6.47 -23.11 8.91
C PRO A 412 -4.99 -23.53 8.82
N GLN A 413 -4.67 -24.57 8.02
CA GLN A 413 -3.30 -25.04 7.84
C GLN A 413 -2.39 -24.12 7.02
N SER A 414 -2.94 -23.09 6.38
CA SER A 414 -2.16 -22.13 5.55
C SER A 414 -2.19 -20.72 6.12
N ARG A 415 -2.40 -20.57 7.44
CA ARG A 415 -2.43 -19.26 8.09
C ARG A 415 -1.30 -19.09 9.11
N VAL A 416 -1.02 -17.84 9.40
CA VAL A 416 -0.21 -17.43 10.55
C VAL A 416 -1.12 -16.75 11.56
N VAL A 417 -1.01 -17.12 12.84
CA VAL A 417 -1.73 -16.48 13.94
C VAL A 417 -0.70 -15.89 14.89
N GLY A 418 -0.69 -14.59 15.01
CA GLY A 418 0.10 -13.83 15.97
C GLY A 418 -0.76 -13.33 17.13
N THR A 419 -0.23 -13.38 18.33
CA THR A 419 -0.83 -12.80 19.52
C THR A 419 0.13 -11.82 20.16
N TYR A 420 -0.30 -10.59 20.37
CA TYR A 420 0.43 -9.61 21.19
C TYR A 420 -0.07 -9.69 22.63
N VAL A 421 0.86 -9.98 23.54
CA VAL A 421 0.58 -10.12 24.97
C VAL A 421 1.22 -8.93 25.71
N PRO A 422 0.40 -8.06 26.34
CA PRO A 422 0.93 -6.92 27.08
C PRO A 422 1.67 -7.38 28.33
N MET A 423 2.86 -6.82 28.61
CA MET A 423 3.68 -7.18 29.78
C MET A 423 3.10 -6.60 31.08
N ASP A 424 2.44 -5.45 31.03
CA ASP A 424 1.92 -4.78 32.22
C ASP A 424 0.71 -5.49 32.87
N GLY A 425 0.13 -6.48 32.21
CA GLY A 425 -0.99 -7.28 32.73
C GLY A 425 -0.60 -8.45 33.65
N ARG A 426 0.69 -8.70 33.85
CA ARG A 426 1.16 -9.85 34.68
C ARG A 426 1.23 -9.57 36.18
N ASN A 427 1.00 -8.33 36.63
CA ASN A 427 1.06 -7.91 38.04
C ASN A 427 -0.30 -7.52 38.64
N SER A 428 -1.42 -7.97 38.07
CA SER A 428 -2.75 -7.72 38.64
C SER A 428 -3.52 -8.99 38.87
#